data_a9811bb9b0ef40ca46a76a165e7e1658
#
_entry.id   a9811bb9b0ef40ca46a76a165e7e1658
#
_cell.length_a   1.000
_cell.length_b   1.000
_cell.length_c   1.000
_cell.angle_alpha   90.00
_cell.angle_beta   90.00
_cell.angle_gamma   90.00
#
_symmetry.space_group_name_H-M   'P 1'
#
loop_
_entity.id
_entity.type
_entity.pdbx_description
1 polymer ?
#
loop_
_entity_poly.entity_id
_entity_poly.type
_entity_poly.pdbx_seq_one_letter_code
_entity_poly.pdbx_strand_id
1 'polypeptide(L)'
;AFNPSHLEIVNPVVAGSVRSRMDRRGDKEGDQVLPVVVHGDAAFAGQGVVMETLALSQTRGYYTGGTVHIVINNQIGFTTSDPRDTRSTLYCTDVVKMIGAPVLHVNGDDPEAVTLATRLALAYRQEFNKDVVIDIVCFRKLGHNEQDTPALTQPLMYKTIAKHSGTRALYAGKLATQGMGETLGDDMAKAYRAALDAGLHMDEMTIS
;
A
#
# COMPACT_ATOMS: atom_id res chain seq x y z
N ALA A 1 4.07 12.18 -4.62
CA ALA A 1 3.89 12.78 -5.96
C ALA A 1 2.53 12.40 -6.51
N PHE A 2 1.87 13.32 -7.19
CA PHE A 2 0.59 13.06 -7.87
C PHE A 2 0.86 12.27 -9.16
N ASN A 3 0.11 11.20 -9.38
CA ASN A 3 0.24 10.40 -10.59
C ASN A 3 -1.03 9.57 -10.87
N PRO A 4 -1.28 9.15 -12.11
CA PRO A 4 -2.21 8.08 -12.42
C PRO A 4 -1.62 6.76 -11.90
N SER A 5 -2.18 6.21 -10.84
CA SER A 5 -1.63 5.06 -10.09
C SER A 5 -1.40 3.81 -10.97
N HIS A 6 -2.20 3.61 -11.99
CA HIS A 6 -2.11 2.45 -12.89
C HIS A 6 -0.95 2.52 -13.92
N LEU A 7 -0.29 3.65 -14.06
CA LEU A 7 0.83 3.81 -15.00
C LEU A 7 2.20 3.50 -14.39
N GLU A 8 2.30 3.47 -13.05
CA GLU A 8 3.49 3.15 -12.28
C GLU A 8 4.72 4.04 -12.56
N ILE A 9 4.58 5.07 -13.37
CA ILE A 9 5.68 5.97 -13.74
C ILE A 9 6.21 6.79 -12.54
N VAL A 10 5.45 6.85 -11.46
CA VAL A 10 5.87 7.50 -10.21
C VAL A 10 7.07 6.78 -9.55
N ASN A 11 7.28 5.48 -9.80
CA ASN A 11 8.38 4.71 -9.21
C ASN A 11 9.75 5.35 -9.46
N PRO A 12 10.20 5.54 -10.72
CA PRO A 12 11.48 6.17 -10.99
C PRO A 12 11.50 7.65 -10.55
N VAL A 13 10.35 8.34 -10.57
CA VAL A 13 10.26 9.73 -10.08
C VAL A 13 10.51 9.81 -8.58
N VAL A 14 9.94 8.91 -7.78
CA VAL A 14 10.20 8.84 -6.34
C VAL A 14 11.65 8.48 -6.07
N ALA A 15 12.20 7.49 -6.78
CA ALA A 15 13.61 7.11 -6.64
C ALA A 15 14.55 8.29 -6.95
N GLY A 16 14.32 9.02 -8.04
CA GLY A 16 15.11 10.21 -8.40
C GLY A 16 14.97 11.33 -7.37
N SER A 17 13.76 11.57 -6.86
CA SER A 17 13.52 12.56 -5.80
C SER A 17 14.25 12.22 -4.51
N VAL A 18 14.23 10.95 -4.09
CA VAL A 18 14.95 10.46 -2.91
C VAL A 18 16.46 10.60 -3.12
N ARG A 19 16.98 10.16 -4.27
CA ARG A 19 18.41 10.31 -4.59
C ARG A 19 18.87 11.76 -4.51
N SER A 20 18.11 12.67 -5.08
CA SER A 20 18.41 14.12 -4.99
C SER A 20 18.45 14.63 -3.55
N ARG A 21 17.58 14.13 -2.66
CA ARG A 21 17.59 14.48 -1.25
C ARG A 21 18.78 13.87 -0.51
N MET A 22 19.12 12.64 -0.81
CA MET A 22 20.32 11.99 -0.26
C MET A 22 21.57 12.79 -0.60
N ASP A 23 21.77 13.18 -1.87
CA ASP A 23 22.92 13.95 -2.32
C ASP A 23 23.00 15.32 -1.61
N ARG A 24 21.89 16.02 -1.47
CA ARG A 24 21.84 17.32 -0.77
C ARG A 24 22.11 17.24 0.73
N ARG A 25 21.77 16.10 1.35
CA ARG A 25 21.97 15.86 2.80
C ARG A 25 23.32 15.20 3.11
N GLY A 26 24.05 14.77 2.09
CA GLY A 26 25.25 13.95 2.29
C GLY A 26 24.93 12.55 2.84
N ASP A 27 23.71 12.09 2.64
CA ASP A 27 23.25 10.77 3.06
C ASP A 27 23.77 9.69 2.11
N LYS A 28 24.91 9.11 2.46
CA LYS A 28 25.58 8.09 1.63
C LYS A 28 24.98 6.69 1.81
N GLU A 29 24.46 6.43 2.99
CA GLU A 29 23.93 5.11 3.38
C GLU A 29 22.46 4.93 2.96
N GLY A 30 21.72 6.04 2.78
CA GLY A 30 20.31 6.01 2.42
C GLY A 30 19.39 5.76 3.61
N ASP A 31 19.77 6.21 4.80
CA ASP A 31 19.05 6.00 6.06
C ASP A 31 18.19 7.19 6.49
N GLN A 32 18.39 8.38 5.90
CA GLN A 32 17.70 9.61 6.27
C GLN A 32 16.44 9.89 5.44
N VAL A 33 16.33 9.29 4.25
CA VAL A 33 15.19 9.50 3.34
C VAL A 33 14.61 8.16 2.92
N LEU A 34 13.34 7.95 3.26
CA LEU A 34 12.64 6.69 2.95
C LEU A 34 11.77 6.85 1.70
N PRO A 35 12.06 6.11 0.61
CA PRO A 35 11.11 5.98 -0.49
C PRO A 35 9.95 5.06 -0.09
N VAL A 36 8.72 5.54 -0.29
CA VAL A 36 7.50 4.74 -0.14
C VAL A 36 6.68 4.89 -1.40
N VAL A 37 6.30 3.78 -2.02
CA VAL A 37 5.46 3.77 -3.22
C VAL A 37 4.25 2.87 -2.99
N VAL A 38 3.06 3.41 -3.28
CA VAL A 38 1.80 2.66 -3.18
C VAL A 38 1.34 2.26 -4.57
N HIS A 39 0.99 0.99 -4.74
CA HIS A 39 0.65 0.35 -6.01
C HIS A 39 -0.73 -0.29 -5.96
N GLY A 40 -1.37 -0.41 -7.12
CA GLY A 40 -2.43 -1.40 -7.34
C GLY A 40 -1.81 -2.74 -7.77
N ASP A 41 -2.44 -3.86 -7.42
CA ASP A 41 -1.94 -5.21 -7.70
C ASP A 41 -1.73 -5.50 -9.19
N ALA A 42 -2.71 -5.16 -10.02
CA ALA A 42 -2.63 -5.39 -11.47
C ALA A 42 -1.55 -4.50 -12.13
N ALA A 43 -1.43 -3.25 -11.71
CA ALA A 43 -0.43 -2.34 -12.23
C ALA A 43 0.98 -2.77 -11.81
N PHE A 44 1.17 -3.16 -10.56
CA PHE A 44 2.44 -3.65 -10.04
C PHE A 44 2.97 -4.86 -10.81
N ALA A 45 2.07 -5.83 -11.11
CA ALA A 45 2.42 -7.02 -11.86
C ALA A 45 2.61 -6.76 -13.37
N GLY A 46 1.85 -5.81 -13.94
CA GLY A 46 1.68 -5.68 -15.39
C GLY A 46 2.45 -4.55 -16.05
N GLN A 47 2.89 -3.53 -15.31
CA GLN A 47 3.61 -2.39 -15.90
C GLN A 47 5.13 -2.62 -15.90
N GLY A 48 5.72 -2.66 -17.10
CA GLY A 48 7.16 -2.93 -17.28
C GLY A 48 8.08 -1.98 -16.54
N VAL A 49 7.67 -0.72 -16.34
CA VAL A 49 8.43 0.29 -15.58
C VAL A 49 8.70 -0.13 -14.14
N VAL A 50 7.86 -0.96 -13.53
CA VAL A 50 8.10 -1.52 -12.19
C VAL A 50 9.34 -2.42 -12.21
N MET A 51 9.40 -3.37 -13.13
CA MET A 51 10.55 -4.28 -13.28
C MET A 51 11.81 -3.53 -13.67
N GLU A 52 11.72 -2.52 -14.54
CA GLU A 52 12.84 -1.67 -14.92
C GLU A 52 13.40 -0.89 -13.73
N THR A 53 12.52 -0.32 -12.90
CA THR A 53 12.92 0.39 -11.68
C THR A 53 13.57 -0.56 -10.68
N LEU A 54 12.99 -1.75 -10.47
CA LEU A 54 13.56 -2.77 -9.60
C LEU A 54 14.94 -3.23 -10.10
N ALA A 55 15.14 -3.40 -11.42
CA ALA A 55 16.43 -3.76 -12.00
C ALA A 55 17.52 -2.72 -11.71
N LEU A 56 17.13 -1.45 -11.53
CA LEU A 56 18.06 -0.36 -11.23
C LEU A 56 18.29 -0.15 -9.72
N SER A 57 17.42 -0.64 -8.85
CA SER A 57 17.31 -0.27 -7.44
C SER A 57 18.61 -0.44 -6.62
N GLN A 58 19.45 -1.41 -6.97
CA GLN A 58 20.72 -1.70 -6.30
C GLN A 58 21.96 -1.31 -7.13
N THR A 59 21.77 -0.64 -8.27
CA THR A 59 22.88 -0.18 -9.08
C THR A 59 23.46 1.13 -8.55
N ARG A 60 24.76 1.35 -8.70
CA ARG A 60 25.48 2.48 -8.10
C ARG A 60 24.88 3.86 -8.44
N GLY A 61 24.41 4.02 -9.68
CA GLY A 61 23.86 5.30 -10.15
C GLY A 61 22.46 5.60 -9.63
N TYR A 62 21.72 4.58 -9.19
CA TYR A 62 20.28 4.69 -8.88
C TYR A 62 19.93 4.26 -7.45
N TYR A 63 20.92 3.82 -6.67
CA TYR A 63 20.77 3.37 -5.30
C TYR A 63 20.12 4.45 -4.40
N THR A 64 19.14 4.05 -3.62
CA THR A 64 18.39 4.90 -2.69
C THR A 64 18.25 4.30 -1.28
N GLY A 65 18.98 3.23 -0.98
CA GLY A 65 18.85 2.51 0.30
C GLY A 65 17.60 1.63 0.41
N GLY A 66 17.01 1.26 -0.72
CA GLY A 66 15.80 0.43 -0.78
C GLY A 66 14.49 1.20 -0.63
N THR A 67 13.46 0.69 -1.26
CA THR A 67 12.10 1.25 -1.27
C THR A 67 11.14 0.34 -0.50
N VAL A 68 10.24 0.92 0.27
CA VAL A 68 9.08 0.20 0.82
C VAL A 68 7.95 0.30 -0.19
N HIS A 69 7.61 -0.81 -0.80
CA HIS A 69 6.49 -0.93 -1.73
C HIS A 69 5.24 -1.42 -0.98
N ILE A 70 4.14 -0.71 -1.13
CA ILE A 70 2.85 -1.10 -0.54
C ILE A 70 1.90 -1.42 -1.68
N VAL A 71 1.52 -2.68 -1.82
CA VAL A 71 0.57 -3.12 -2.83
C VAL A 71 -0.82 -3.21 -2.21
N ILE A 72 -1.74 -2.38 -2.69
CA ILE A 72 -3.16 -2.46 -2.36
C ILE A 72 -3.77 -3.54 -3.26
N ASN A 73 -3.68 -4.78 -2.81
CA ASN A 73 -4.14 -5.94 -3.55
C ASN A 73 -5.65 -6.13 -3.35
N ASN A 74 -6.42 -5.41 -4.14
CA ASN A 74 -7.88 -5.51 -4.10
C ASN A 74 -8.43 -6.67 -4.95
N GLN A 75 -7.56 -7.51 -5.50
CA GLN A 75 -7.86 -8.77 -6.20
C GLN A 75 -8.63 -8.58 -7.51
N ILE A 76 -8.61 -7.38 -8.07
CA ILE A 76 -9.27 -7.05 -9.34
C ILE A 76 -8.44 -6.05 -10.14
N GLY A 77 -8.14 -6.36 -11.40
CA GLY A 77 -7.49 -5.46 -12.34
C GLY A 77 -8.50 -4.79 -13.26
N PHE A 78 -8.73 -3.48 -13.11
CA PHE A 78 -9.77 -2.75 -13.86
C PHE A 78 -11.13 -3.45 -13.77
N THR A 79 -11.58 -4.07 -14.89
CA THR A 79 -12.86 -4.79 -15.03
C THR A 79 -12.66 -6.24 -15.47
N THR A 80 -11.46 -6.81 -15.30
CA THR A 80 -11.17 -8.21 -15.65
C THR A 80 -12.15 -9.15 -14.94
N SER A 81 -12.94 -9.90 -15.71
CA SER A 81 -14.07 -10.67 -15.19
C SER A 81 -13.65 -12.00 -14.57
N ASP A 82 -12.60 -12.62 -15.09
CA ASP A 82 -12.12 -13.94 -14.66
C ASP A 82 -10.71 -13.81 -14.03
N PRO A 83 -10.52 -14.28 -12.78
CA PRO A 83 -9.20 -14.25 -12.14
C PRO A 83 -8.11 -14.99 -12.92
N ARG A 84 -8.46 -15.97 -13.76
CA ARG A 84 -7.52 -16.71 -14.61
C ARG A 84 -6.92 -15.87 -15.74
N ASP A 85 -7.57 -14.76 -16.07
CA ASP A 85 -7.13 -13.83 -17.12
C ASP A 85 -6.30 -12.68 -16.58
N THR A 86 -6.04 -12.64 -15.23
CA THR A 86 -5.34 -11.52 -14.61
C THR A 86 -3.82 -11.57 -14.80
N ARG A 87 -3.21 -12.74 -14.62
CA ARG A 87 -1.75 -12.93 -14.74
C ARG A 87 -1.39 -14.41 -14.75
N SER A 88 -0.17 -14.70 -15.23
CA SER A 88 0.36 -16.07 -15.25
C SER A 88 0.93 -16.54 -13.91
N THR A 89 1.22 -15.62 -12.98
CA THR A 89 1.80 -15.93 -11.67
C THR A 89 0.74 -16.01 -10.58
N LEU A 90 1.06 -16.71 -9.49
CA LEU A 90 0.15 -16.82 -8.34
C LEU A 90 -0.05 -15.48 -7.65
N TYR A 91 1.04 -14.75 -7.40
CA TYR A 91 1.02 -13.46 -6.71
C TYR A 91 1.35 -12.32 -7.67
N CYS A 92 0.70 -11.16 -7.49
CA CYS A 92 1.05 -9.94 -8.21
C CYS A 92 2.49 -9.48 -7.88
N THR A 93 3.00 -9.88 -6.74
CA THR A 93 4.33 -9.55 -6.22
C THR A 93 5.43 -10.47 -6.73
N ASP A 94 5.14 -11.47 -7.55
CA ASP A 94 6.17 -12.41 -8.06
C ASP A 94 7.27 -11.71 -8.87
N VAL A 95 6.99 -10.52 -9.42
CA VAL A 95 7.97 -9.70 -10.14
C VAL A 95 9.17 -9.30 -9.29
N VAL A 96 9.03 -9.17 -7.97
CA VAL A 96 10.14 -8.75 -7.09
C VAL A 96 11.13 -9.87 -6.78
N LYS A 97 10.83 -11.10 -7.18
CA LYS A 97 11.75 -12.23 -7.09
C LYS A 97 13.03 -11.99 -7.88
N MET A 98 12.97 -11.15 -8.94
CA MET A 98 14.15 -10.80 -9.75
C MET A 98 15.25 -10.11 -8.94
N ILE A 99 14.92 -9.44 -7.86
CA ILE A 99 15.89 -8.76 -6.97
C ILE A 99 15.97 -9.41 -5.59
N GLY A 100 15.25 -10.50 -5.36
CA GLY A 100 15.23 -11.22 -4.08
C GLY A 100 14.64 -10.42 -2.92
N ALA A 101 13.77 -9.44 -3.19
CA ALA A 101 13.11 -8.67 -2.15
C ALA A 101 12.09 -9.52 -1.38
N PRO A 102 12.02 -9.42 -0.04
CA PRO A 102 11.00 -10.09 0.74
C PRO A 102 9.62 -9.49 0.48
N VAL A 103 8.60 -10.34 0.57
CA VAL A 103 7.19 -9.96 0.47
C VAL A 103 6.47 -10.37 1.75
N LEU A 104 5.77 -9.43 2.35
CA LEU A 104 4.92 -9.64 3.52
C LEU A 104 3.46 -9.61 3.07
N HIS A 105 2.83 -10.77 2.97
CA HIS A 105 1.40 -10.86 2.68
C HIS A 105 0.60 -10.66 3.97
N VAL A 106 -0.33 -9.71 3.95
CA VAL A 106 -1.12 -9.38 5.13
C VAL A 106 -2.59 -9.15 4.77
N ASN A 107 -3.48 -9.59 5.66
CA ASN A 107 -4.91 -9.34 5.53
C ASN A 107 -5.22 -7.88 5.88
N GLY A 108 -5.77 -7.10 4.95
CA GLY A 108 -6.16 -5.71 5.15
C GLY A 108 -7.27 -5.51 6.20
N ASP A 109 -8.00 -6.55 6.56
CA ASP A 109 -9.01 -6.51 7.63
C ASP A 109 -8.43 -6.69 9.04
N ASP A 110 -7.12 -6.94 9.17
CA ASP A 110 -6.41 -7.01 10.44
C ASP A 110 -5.43 -5.83 10.60
N PRO A 111 -5.84 -4.69 11.21
CA PRO A 111 -4.99 -3.53 11.38
C PRO A 111 -3.74 -3.80 12.23
N GLU A 112 -3.79 -4.74 13.17
CA GLU A 112 -2.63 -5.11 13.99
C GLU A 112 -1.59 -5.83 13.14
N ALA A 113 -2.01 -6.79 12.32
CA ALA A 113 -1.14 -7.49 11.39
C ALA A 113 -0.53 -6.54 10.34
N VAL A 114 -1.31 -5.59 9.81
CA VAL A 114 -0.81 -4.55 8.89
C VAL A 114 0.24 -3.69 9.58
N THR A 115 0.01 -3.28 10.84
CA THR A 115 0.97 -2.51 11.63
C THR A 115 2.26 -3.30 11.87
N LEU A 116 2.16 -4.57 12.22
CA LEU A 116 3.31 -5.46 12.42
C LEU A 116 4.12 -5.61 11.12
N ALA A 117 3.45 -5.90 10.01
CA ALA A 117 4.09 -6.02 8.70
C ALA A 117 4.81 -4.72 8.28
N THR A 118 4.19 -3.56 8.55
CA THR A 118 4.78 -2.26 8.26
C THR A 118 6.05 -2.01 9.08
N ARG A 119 6.01 -2.31 10.39
CA ARG A 119 7.19 -2.19 11.27
C ARG A 119 8.32 -3.12 10.83
N LEU A 120 7.98 -4.36 10.47
CA LEU A 120 8.97 -5.33 10.00
C LEU A 120 9.58 -4.91 8.66
N ALA A 121 8.78 -4.42 7.73
CA ALA A 121 9.25 -3.92 6.44
C ALA A 121 10.20 -2.73 6.62
N LEU A 122 9.84 -1.77 7.49
CA LEU A 122 10.69 -0.63 7.78
C LEU A 122 12.01 -1.07 8.44
N ALA A 123 11.96 -1.95 9.43
CA ALA A 123 13.16 -2.48 10.09
C ALA A 123 14.07 -3.21 9.09
N TYR A 124 13.50 -4.06 8.24
CA TYR A 124 14.25 -4.75 7.19
C TYR A 124 14.93 -3.76 6.23
N ARG A 125 14.19 -2.76 5.75
CA ARG A 125 14.73 -1.75 4.84
C ARG A 125 15.88 -0.97 5.50
N GLN A 126 15.75 -0.58 6.76
CA GLN A 126 16.77 0.18 7.49
C GLN A 126 18.01 -0.67 7.80
N GLU A 127 17.83 -1.94 8.14
CA GLU A 127 18.94 -2.84 8.47
C GLU A 127 19.72 -3.28 7.22
N PHE A 128 19.03 -3.59 6.13
CA PHE A 128 19.65 -4.21 4.95
C PHE A 128 19.79 -3.26 3.76
N ASN A 129 19.21 -2.06 3.81
CA ASN A 129 19.21 -1.09 2.71
C ASN A 129 18.71 -1.70 1.38
N LYS A 130 17.64 -2.47 1.44
CA LYS A 130 17.04 -3.19 0.30
C LYS A 130 15.54 -2.93 0.21
N ASP A 131 15.03 -3.17 -0.98
CA ASP A 131 13.58 -3.10 -1.24
C ASP A 131 12.84 -4.17 -0.45
N VAL A 132 11.61 -3.84 -0.04
CA VAL A 132 10.68 -4.73 0.65
C VAL A 132 9.26 -4.43 0.20
N VAL A 133 8.43 -5.45 0.11
CA VAL A 133 7.06 -5.33 -0.35
C VAL A 133 6.08 -5.75 0.74
N ILE A 134 5.05 -4.94 0.95
CA ILE A 134 3.88 -5.28 1.77
C ILE A 134 2.71 -5.48 0.81
N ASP A 135 2.22 -6.70 0.69
CA ASP A 135 1.05 -7.05 -0.10
C ASP A 135 -0.18 -7.08 0.81
N ILE A 136 -0.96 -6.00 0.78
CA ILE A 136 -2.16 -5.85 1.60
C ILE A 136 -3.36 -6.42 0.83
N VAL A 137 -3.75 -7.65 1.16
CA VAL A 137 -4.90 -8.31 0.55
C VAL A 137 -6.18 -7.70 1.08
N CYS A 138 -6.95 -7.10 0.20
CA CYS A 138 -8.18 -6.39 0.52
C CYS A 138 -9.22 -6.54 -0.61
N PHE A 139 -10.24 -5.71 -0.62
CA PHE A 139 -11.22 -5.66 -1.71
C PHE A 139 -11.55 -4.22 -2.10
N ARG A 140 -12.00 -4.03 -3.33
CA ARG A 140 -12.51 -2.75 -3.81
C ARG A 140 -14.02 -2.69 -3.58
N LYS A 141 -14.48 -1.77 -2.76
CA LYS A 141 -15.90 -1.64 -2.42
C LYS A 141 -16.76 -1.05 -3.55
N LEU A 142 -16.21 -0.07 -4.26
CA LEU A 142 -16.88 0.63 -5.35
C LEU A 142 -16.29 0.21 -6.71
N GLY A 143 -16.85 0.71 -7.81
CA GLY A 143 -16.33 0.48 -9.15
C GLY A 143 -14.97 1.13 -9.40
N HIS A 144 -14.41 0.89 -10.57
CA HIS A 144 -13.16 1.50 -11.02
C HIS A 144 -13.30 3.02 -11.15
N ASN A 145 -14.48 3.50 -11.54
CA ASN A 145 -14.85 4.91 -11.63
C ASN A 145 -16.34 5.06 -11.31
N GLU A 146 -16.88 6.28 -11.40
CA GLU A 146 -18.25 6.62 -11.04
C GLU A 146 -19.31 5.94 -11.94
N GLN A 147 -18.94 5.54 -13.13
CA GLN A 147 -19.84 4.89 -14.10
C GLN A 147 -19.75 3.36 -14.08
N ASP A 148 -18.73 2.80 -13.42
CA ASP A 148 -18.54 1.36 -13.33
C ASP A 148 -19.47 0.73 -12.30
N THR A 149 -20.27 -0.24 -12.77
CA THR A 149 -21.09 -1.11 -11.91
C THR A 149 -20.40 -2.46 -11.77
N PRO A 150 -19.57 -2.66 -10.75
CA PRO A 150 -18.68 -3.82 -10.68
C PRO A 150 -19.41 -5.16 -10.55
N ALA A 151 -20.68 -5.16 -10.10
CA ALA A 151 -21.50 -6.36 -10.08
C ALA A 151 -21.81 -6.94 -11.47
N LEU A 152 -21.65 -6.15 -12.55
CA LEU A 152 -21.84 -6.64 -13.91
C LEU A 152 -20.67 -7.54 -14.38
N THR A 153 -19.46 -7.24 -13.92
CA THR A 153 -18.25 -7.99 -14.31
C THR A 153 -17.85 -9.04 -13.27
N GLN A 154 -18.06 -8.77 -11.97
CA GLN A 154 -17.74 -9.66 -10.84
C GLN A 154 -18.94 -9.91 -9.94
N PRO A 155 -20.02 -10.56 -10.41
CA PRO A 155 -21.26 -10.70 -9.65
C PRO A 155 -21.08 -11.51 -8.34
N LEU A 156 -20.29 -12.57 -8.38
CA LEU A 156 -20.06 -13.42 -7.21
C LEU A 156 -19.22 -12.71 -6.14
N MET A 157 -18.15 -12.04 -6.55
CA MET A 157 -17.30 -11.25 -5.67
C MET A 157 -18.10 -10.16 -4.97
N TYR A 158 -18.86 -9.36 -5.72
CA TYR A 158 -19.63 -8.26 -5.14
C TYR A 158 -20.84 -8.71 -4.32
N LYS A 159 -21.38 -9.88 -4.58
CA LYS A 159 -22.36 -10.51 -3.67
C LYS A 159 -21.77 -10.80 -2.29
N THR A 160 -20.50 -11.17 -2.23
CA THR A 160 -19.75 -11.38 -0.98
C THR A 160 -19.37 -10.05 -0.33
N ILE A 161 -18.82 -9.11 -1.11
CA ILE A 161 -18.43 -7.77 -0.63
C ILE A 161 -19.62 -7.02 -0.03
N ALA A 162 -20.80 -7.12 -0.63
CA ALA A 162 -22.02 -6.47 -0.11
C ALA A 162 -22.41 -6.91 1.30
N LYS A 163 -21.97 -8.09 1.73
CA LYS A 163 -22.23 -8.63 3.08
C LYS A 163 -21.13 -8.32 4.08
N HIS A 164 -20.02 -7.76 3.61
CA HIS A 164 -18.86 -7.48 4.45
C HIS A 164 -19.09 -6.22 5.29
N SER A 165 -18.95 -6.33 6.60
CA SER A 165 -19.21 -5.24 7.55
C SER A 165 -18.19 -4.09 7.50
N GLY A 166 -17.05 -4.32 6.85
CA GLY A 166 -15.92 -3.39 6.79
C GLY A 166 -14.93 -3.57 7.94
N THR A 167 -13.67 -3.24 7.67
CA THR A 167 -12.54 -3.41 8.60
C THR A 167 -12.78 -2.75 9.95
N ARG A 168 -13.36 -1.54 9.98
CA ARG A 168 -13.66 -0.83 11.24
C ARG A 168 -14.58 -1.67 12.14
N ALA A 169 -15.67 -2.21 11.60
CA ALA A 169 -16.64 -2.97 12.39
C ALA A 169 -16.05 -4.29 12.87
N LEU A 170 -15.30 -4.98 12.01
CA LEU A 170 -14.60 -6.23 12.36
C LEU A 170 -13.61 -6.00 13.50
N TYR A 171 -12.79 -4.96 13.40
CA TYR A 171 -11.79 -4.66 14.40
C TYR A 171 -12.41 -4.18 15.72
N ALA A 172 -13.45 -3.34 15.67
CA ALA A 172 -14.19 -2.94 16.87
C ALA A 172 -14.80 -4.16 17.60
N GLY A 173 -15.37 -5.10 16.84
CA GLY A 173 -15.86 -6.36 17.40
C GLY A 173 -14.76 -7.20 18.07
N LYS A 174 -13.58 -7.30 17.44
CA LYS A 174 -12.40 -7.95 18.01
C LYS A 174 -12.00 -7.30 19.35
N LEU A 175 -11.89 -5.97 19.37
CA LEU A 175 -11.52 -5.21 20.57
C LEU A 175 -12.54 -5.36 21.70
N ALA A 176 -13.83 -5.39 21.39
CA ALA A 176 -14.89 -5.63 22.38
C ALA A 176 -14.75 -7.00 23.04
N THR A 177 -14.40 -8.06 22.29
CA THR A 177 -14.14 -9.39 22.86
C THR A 177 -12.90 -9.42 23.78
N GLN A 178 -12.00 -8.46 23.63
CA GLN A 178 -10.81 -8.28 24.46
C GLN A 178 -11.06 -7.36 25.68
N GLY A 179 -12.31 -6.96 25.91
CA GLY A 179 -12.70 -6.14 27.05
C GLY A 179 -12.56 -4.63 26.83
N MET A 180 -12.29 -4.16 25.61
CA MET A 180 -12.39 -2.75 25.27
C MET A 180 -13.87 -2.36 25.06
N GLY A 181 -14.24 -1.13 25.42
CA GLY A 181 -15.64 -0.70 25.36
C GLY A 181 -16.23 -0.81 23.94
N GLU A 182 -17.48 -1.27 23.85
CA GLU A 182 -18.20 -1.44 22.58
C GLU A 182 -18.37 -0.13 21.80
N THR A 183 -18.40 1.00 22.50
CA THR A 183 -18.58 2.35 21.92
C THR A 183 -17.26 3.03 21.54
N LEU A 184 -16.10 2.42 21.83
CA LEU A 184 -14.78 3.04 21.68
C LEU A 184 -14.60 3.73 20.29
N GLY A 185 -14.91 3.02 19.21
CA GLY A 185 -14.76 3.56 17.86
C GLY A 185 -15.69 4.74 17.54
N ASP A 186 -16.89 4.74 18.11
CA ASP A 186 -17.86 5.83 17.94
C ASP A 186 -17.47 7.04 18.80
N ASP A 187 -16.96 6.83 19.99
CA ASP A 187 -16.49 7.89 20.87
C ASP A 187 -15.25 8.59 20.30
N MET A 188 -14.32 7.84 19.72
CA MET A 188 -13.19 8.41 18.98
C MET A 188 -13.65 9.25 17.78
N ALA A 189 -14.61 8.76 17.00
CA ALA A 189 -15.14 9.50 15.85
C ALA A 189 -15.87 10.79 16.29
N LYS A 190 -16.63 10.75 17.38
CA LYS A 190 -17.29 11.94 17.95
C LYS A 190 -16.26 12.97 18.46
N ALA A 191 -15.24 12.51 19.18
CA ALA A 191 -14.17 13.37 19.68
C ALA A 191 -13.42 14.07 18.54
N TYR A 192 -13.09 13.33 17.47
CA TYR A 192 -12.42 13.88 16.30
C TYR A 192 -13.30 14.93 15.58
N ARG A 193 -14.58 14.65 15.38
CA ARG A 193 -15.52 15.63 14.79
C ARG A 193 -15.64 16.89 15.64
N ALA A 194 -15.76 16.74 16.96
CA ALA A 194 -15.82 17.89 17.87
C ALA A 194 -14.55 18.74 17.80
N ALA A 195 -13.38 18.12 17.66
CA ALA A 195 -12.12 18.83 17.46
C ALA A 195 -12.10 19.63 16.15
N LEU A 196 -12.57 19.03 15.04
CA LEU A 196 -12.69 19.73 13.75
C LEU A 196 -13.67 20.91 13.82
N ASP A 197 -14.81 20.72 14.45
CA ASP A 197 -15.83 21.77 14.63
C ASP A 197 -15.31 22.93 15.50
N ALA A 198 -14.40 22.64 16.43
CA ALA A 198 -13.72 23.65 17.24
C ALA A 198 -12.53 24.33 16.51
N GLY A 199 -12.29 24.00 15.24
CA GLY A 199 -11.20 24.55 14.46
C GLY A 199 -9.82 23.99 14.84
N LEU A 200 -9.77 22.92 15.62
CA LEU A 200 -8.51 22.22 15.93
C LEU A 200 -8.10 21.38 14.72
N HIS A 201 -6.92 21.61 14.22
CA HIS A 201 -6.32 20.85 13.12
C HIS A 201 -4.91 20.42 13.50
N MET A 202 -4.43 19.40 12.82
CA MET A 202 -3.04 18.97 13.01
C MET A 202 -2.07 20.05 12.55
N ASP A 203 -0.95 20.17 13.24
CA ASP A 203 0.13 21.05 12.81
C ASP A 203 0.54 20.72 11.37
N GLU A 204 0.83 21.76 10.59
CA GLU A 204 1.31 21.60 9.23
C GLU A 204 2.60 20.79 9.23
N MET A 205 2.61 19.66 8.51
CA MET A 205 3.84 18.92 8.27
C MET A 205 4.75 19.76 7.38
N THR A 206 5.82 20.30 7.93
CA THR A 206 6.84 21.01 7.17
C THR A 206 7.59 19.99 6.31
N ILE A 207 7.34 20.00 5.01
CA ILE A 207 8.13 19.24 4.04
C ILE A 207 9.42 20.04 3.80
N SER A 208 10.46 19.69 4.50
CA SER A 208 11.80 20.24 4.30
C SER A 208 12.55 19.54 3.16
#